data_4c5ba5fb6a5b26a36125efcb38cb00e4
#
_entry.id   4c5ba5fb6a5b26a36125efcb38cb00e4
#
_cell.length_a   1.000
_cell.length_b   1.000
_cell.length_c   1.000
_cell.angle_alpha   90.00
_cell.angle_beta   90.00
_cell.angle_gamma   90.00
#
_symmetry.space_group_name_H-M   'P 1'
#
loop_
_entity.id
_entity.type
_entity.pdbx_description
1 polymer ?
#
loop_
_entity_poly.entity_id
_entity_poly.type
_entity_poly.pdbx_seq_one_letter_code
_entity_poly.pdbx_strand_id
1 'polypeptide(L)'
;MALELTKWDQDLPSQGDEEYQALVRTLNFTEGFGLLFVRCSPAEGEQLITKIKEDIVNKNIEVIRLEQAVNNLYEIIDKLDNKKEINILFITGLEHSFYKYEECKRFAGWDSIDRYSYSWKAVPPVLINLNQQRERFKDNFNICFVFLLPIFAIKYFIQRAPDFFDWRSGLFEFPIDSETLEQESSRIMQDGDYEKYLKLTPQERTKEIIKFQELIAEDHQTPERQYDLLIKLGNLQYAGQDYKQAIASYDQALSIKPDLHLAWNNRGIALENLGRNSEAIASYDQALVIKPDDHEAWNNRGYALQNLGRNSEAIASYDKALVIKPDDHEAWNNRGIALRKLGRDSEAIASYDKALVIKPDDHEAWNNRGYALQNLGRDSEAIASYDKALVIKPDLHEAWYNRGISLRKLGRDSEAIASYDKALVIKPDLHQAWYNRGYALQNLGRNSEAIASYDKALVIKPDLHQAWYNRGYALQNLGRNSEAIASYDKALAIKPDDHEAWYNRGGALIRLGRWKEGIASSNKGAEINPKFAETLMKQLLASMLQKLGWNKLTQVWTGLLKLIGCRN
;
A
#
# COMPACT_ATOMS: atom_id res chain seq x y z
N MET A 1 -25.15 25.53 -52.85
CA MET A 1 -26.58 25.23 -52.96
C MET A 1 -26.93 24.37 -51.77
N ALA A 2 -27.31 25.01 -50.67
CA ALA A 2 -27.76 24.30 -49.47
C ALA A 2 -29.10 23.67 -49.79
N LEU A 3 -29.21 22.35 -49.62
CA LEU A 3 -30.51 21.66 -49.65
C LEU A 3 -31.30 22.13 -48.44
N GLU A 4 -32.36 22.89 -48.65
CA GLU A 4 -33.39 23.15 -47.63
C GLU A 4 -33.95 21.79 -47.20
N LEU A 5 -33.80 21.46 -45.92
CA LEU A 5 -34.49 20.35 -45.26
C LEU A 5 -36.00 20.56 -45.47
N THR A 6 -36.66 19.60 -46.12
CA THR A 6 -38.08 19.65 -46.38
C THR A 6 -38.84 19.52 -45.05
N LYS A 7 -40.01 20.15 -44.92
CA LYS A 7 -40.86 20.14 -43.73
C LYS A 7 -41.19 18.74 -43.17
N TRP A 8 -40.91 17.69 -43.91
CA TRP A 8 -41.14 16.28 -43.51
C TRP A 8 -40.11 15.73 -42.57
N ASP A 9 -38.92 16.35 -42.48
CA ASP A 9 -37.85 15.92 -41.55
C ASP A 9 -38.03 16.47 -40.12
N GLN A 10 -39.04 17.35 -39.91
CA GLN A 10 -39.34 17.93 -38.58
C GLN A 10 -40.40 17.16 -37.78
N ASP A 11 -41.13 16.21 -38.41
CA ASP A 11 -42.20 15.42 -37.79
C ASP A 11 -41.81 13.94 -37.55
N LEU A 12 -40.54 13.55 -37.70
CA LEU A 12 -40.10 12.21 -37.31
C LEU A 12 -40.01 12.17 -35.78
N PRO A 13 -40.72 11.20 -35.13
CA PRO A 13 -40.61 11.04 -33.68
C PRO A 13 -39.16 10.81 -33.29
N SER A 14 -38.74 11.32 -32.15
CA SER A 14 -37.43 11.03 -31.61
C SER A 14 -37.30 9.50 -31.43
N GLN A 15 -36.09 8.97 -31.54
CA GLN A 15 -35.85 7.52 -31.39
C GLN A 15 -36.42 6.98 -30.06
N GLY A 16 -36.41 7.80 -28.98
CA GLY A 16 -37.05 7.48 -27.71
C GLY A 16 -38.58 7.40 -27.74
N ASP A 17 -39.22 8.19 -28.58
CA ASP A 17 -40.70 8.15 -28.73
C ASP A 17 -41.16 6.92 -29.49
N GLU A 18 -40.43 6.46 -30.50
CA GLU A 18 -40.72 5.21 -31.21
C GLU A 18 -40.58 3.99 -30.30
N GLU A 19 -39.51 3.93 -29.52
CA GLU A 19 -39.25 2.86 -28.56
C GLU A 19 -40.30 2.85 -27.44
N TYR A 20 -40.69 4.03 -26.95
CA TYR A 20 -41.79 4.19 -25.99
C TYR A 20 -43.11 3.65 -26.53
N GLN A 21 -43.47 4.03 -27.75
CA GLN A 21 -44.70 3.54 -28.40
C GLN A 21 -44.65 2.02 -28.65
N ALA A 22 -43.49 1.48 -28.96
CA ALA A 22 -43.29 0.04 -29.10
C ALA A 22 -43.49 -0.68 -27.76
N LEU A 23 -42.94 -0.15 -26.67
CA LEU A 23 -43.13 -0.68 -25.32
C LEU A 23 -44.59 -0.64 -24.89
N VAL A 24 -45.26 0.50 -25.05
CA VAL A 24 -46.69 0.67 -24.71
C VAL A 24 -47.58 -0.28 -25.53
N ARG A 25 -47.32 -0.43 -26.83
CA ARG A 25 -48.02 -1.43 -27.67
C ARG A 25 -47.79 -2.85 -27.15
N THR A 26 -46.55 -3.22 -26.86
CA THR A 26 -46.23 -4.56 -26.34
C THR A 26 -46.93 -4.83 -25.02
N LEU A 27 -46.94 -3.87 -24.09
CA LEU A 27 -47.63 -3.98 -22.80
C LEU A 27 -49.16 -4.10 -22.97
N ASN A 28 -49.75 -3.36 -23.92
CA ASN A 28 -51.20 -3.44 -24.18
C ASN A 28 -51.61 -4.80 -24.75
N PHE A 29 -50.82 -5.37 -25.67
CA PHE A 29 -51.14 -6.64 -26.33
C PHE A 29 -50.69 -7.89 -25.58
N THR A 30 -49.82 -7.77 -24.56
CA THR A 30 -49.40 -8.92 -23.76
C THR A 30 -50.53 -9.34 -22.83
N GLU A 31 -51.06 -10.52 -23.05
CA GLU A 31 -52.00 -11.18 -22.15
C GLU A 31 -51.32 -12.34 -21.45
N GLY A 32 -51.36 -12.34 -20.10
CA GLY A 32 -50.75 -13.38 -19.30
C GLY A 32 -49.26 -13.18 -19.03
N PHE A 33 -48.51 -14.30 -19.00
CA PHE A 33 -47.10 -14.28 -18.72
C PHE A 33 -46.29 -13.64 -19.85
N GLY A 34 -45.45 -12.67 -19.48
CA GLY A 34 -44.49 -12.04 -20.37
C GLY A 34 -43.24 -11.59 -19.60
N LEU A 35 -42.10 -11.55 -20.27
CA LEU A 35 -40.86 -11.02 -19.72
C LEU A 35 -40.33 -9.90 -20.61
N LEU A 36 -40.32 -8.68 -20.11
CA LEU A 36 -39.76 -7.52 -20.80
C LEU A 36 -38.58 -6.97 -20.02
N PHE A 37 -37.53 -6.64 -20.72
CA PHE A 37 -36.38 -5.97 -20.19
C PHE A 37 -36.28 -4.57 -20.78
N VAL A 38 -36.07 -3.60 -19.92
CA VAL A 38 -35.98 -2.19 -20.30
C VAL A 38 -34.64 -1.66 -19.77
N ARG A 39 -33.80 -1.26 -20.71
CA ARG A 39 -32.55 -0.53 -20.39
C ARG A 39 -32.93 0.93 -20.13
N CYS A 40 -32.72 1.37 -18.89
CA CYS A 40 -32.89 2.76 -18.50
C CYS A 40 -32.09 3.05 -17.20
N SER A 41 -31.83 4.32 -16.94
CA SER A 41 -31.35 4.73 -15.60
C SER A 41 -32.48 4.59 -14.57
N PRO A 42 -32.18 4.50 -13.27
CA PRO A 42 -33.23 4.45 -12.23
C PRO A 42 -34.20 5.65 -12.25
N ALA A 43 -33.67 6.84 -12.56
CA ALA A 43 -34.49 8.06 -12.64
C ALA A 43 -35.46 8.03 -13.85
N GLU A 44 -34.96 7.64 -15.01
CA GLU A 44 -35.77 7.46 -16.22
C GLU A 44 -36.82 6.36 -16.04
N GLY A 45 -36.42 5.26 -15.33
CA GLY A 45 -37.34 4.17 -15.01
C GLY A 45 -38.60 4.65 -14.24
N GLU A 46 -38.43 5.53 -13.25
CA GLU A 46 -39.59 6.09 -12.51
C GLU A 46 -40.45 7.03 -13.37
N GLN A 47 -39.83 7.82 -14.23
CA GLN A 47 -40.58 8.65 -15.21
C GLN A 47 -41.35 7.78 -16.20
N LEU A 48 -40.70 6.73 -16.70
CA LEU A 48 -41.30 5.77 -17.62
C LEU A 48 -42.52 5.05 -16.99
N ILE A 49 -42.39 4.59 -15.74
CA ILE A 49 -43.48 3.97 -14.98
C ILE A 49 -44.68 4.94 -14.88
N THR A 50 -44.40 6.19 -14.53
CA THR A 50 -45.43 7.20 -14.35
C THR A 50 -46.18 7.44 -15.65
N LYS A 51 -45.47 7.65 -16.76
CA LYS A 51 -46.03 7.88 -18.09
C LYS A 51 -46.84 6.66 -18.58
N ILE A 52 -46.34 5.44 -18.38
CA ILE A 52 -47.02 4.21 -18.76
C ILE A 52 -48.34 4.03 -17.97
N LYS A 53 -48.37 4.36 -16.67
CA LYS A 53 -49.57 4.31 -15.85
C LYS A 53 -50.66 5.28 -16.33
N GLU A 54 -50.26 6.43 -16.87
CA GLU A 54 -51.19 7.41 -17.48
C GLU A 54 -51.74 6.90 -18.82
N ASP A 55 -50.90 6.27 -19.65
CA ASP A 55 -51.30 5.84 -21.01
C ASP A 55 -52.02 4.49 -21.02
N ILE A 56 -51.82 3.62 -20.03
CA ILE A 56 -52.46 2.29 -19.95
C ILE A 56 -53.42 2.23 -18.75
N VAL A 57 -54.60 2.72 -18.93
CA VAL A 57 -55.65 2.81 -17.88
C VAL A 57 -56.48 1.54 -17.69
N ASN A 58 -56.40 0.60 -18.61
CA ASN A 58 -57.24 -0.61 -18.66
C ASN A 58 -56.57 -1.86 -18.06
N LYS A 59 -55.38 -1.74 -17.55
CA LYS A 59 -54.59 -2.81 -16.89
C LYS A 59 -54.20 -2.43 -15.47
N ASN A 60 -54.16 -3.41 -14.58
CA ASN A 60 -53.68 -3.21 -13.23
C ASN A 60 -52.15 -3.28 -13.23
N ILE A 61 -51.49 -2.16 -12.94
CA ILE A 61 -50.05 -1.97 -12.97
C ILE A 61 -49.51 -1.79 -11.55
N GLU A 62 -48.68 -2.69 -11.13
CA GLU A 62 -47.96 -2.63 -9.83
C GLU A 62 -46.47 -2.45 -10.03
N VAL A 63 -45.78 -2.03 -8.95
CA VAL A 63 -44.34 -1.75 -8.97
C VAL A 63 -43.69 -2.31 -7.71
N ILE A 64 -42.70 -3.18 -7.88
CA ILE A 64 -41.80 -3.59 -6.81
C ILE A 64 -40.52 -2.78 -6.90
N ARG A 65 -40.23 -2.03 -5.83
CA ARG A 65 -38.97 -1.29 -5.66
C ARG A 65 -38.08 -2.01 -4.66
N LEU A 66 -36.96 -2.56 -5.14
CA LEU A 66 -36.01 -3.29 -4.32
C LEU A 66 -34.94 -2.31 -3.83
N GLU A 67 -34.99 -1.93 -2.57
CA GLU A 67 -34.03 -0.98 -1.96
C GLU A 67 -32.72 -1.65 -1.55
N GLN A 68 -32.66 -2.99 -1.53
CA GLN A 68 -31.51 -3.78 -1.14
C GLN A 68 -31.43 -5.10 -1.93
N ALA A 69 -30.26 -5.75 -1.84
CA ALA A 69 -30.01 -7.02 -2.51
C ALA A 69 -30.99 -8.12 -2.07
N VAL A 70 -31.52 -8.85 -3.05
CA VAL A 70 -32.43 -9.97 -2.86
C VAL A 70 -31.84 -11.26 -3.41
N ASN A 71 -32.17 -12.38 -2.80
CA ASN A 71 -31.69 -13.69 -3.23
C ASN A 71 -32.74 -14.47 -4.04
N ASN A 72 -34.01 -14.24 -3.78
CA ASN A 72 -35.11 -14.98 -4.41
C ASN A 72 -36.27 -14.03 -4.72
N LEU A 73 -36.36 -13.63 -5.98
CA LEU A 73 -37.41 -12.73 -6.45
C LEU A 73 -38.77 -13.44 -6.51
N TYR A 74 -38.81 -14.75 -6.83
CA TYR A 74 -40.05 -15.53 -6.88
C TYR A 74 -40.82 -15.47 -5.55
N GLU A 75 -40.13 -15.64 -4.42
CA GLU A 75 -40.77 -15.60 -3.09
C GLU A 75 -41.34 -14.22 -2.75
N ILE A 76 -40.73 -13.15 -3.23
CA ILE A 76 -41.19 -11.78 -3.01
C ILE A 76 -42.52 -11.59 -3.76
N ILE A 77 -42.57 -12.01 -5.02
CA ILE A 77 -43.78 -11.91 -5.86
C ILE A 77 -44.87 -12.84 -5.34
N ASP A 78 -44.53 -14.05 -4.92
CA ASP A 78 -45.50 -15.03 -4.43
C ASP A 78 -46.22 -14.57 -3.14
N LYS A 79 -45.61 -13.69 -2.36
CA LYS A 79 -46.17 -13.09 -1.13
C LYS A 79 -47.07 -11.88 -1.39
N LEU A 80 -47.23 -11.43 -2.64
CA LEU A 80 -48.15 -10.33 -2.95
C LEU A 80 -49.59 -10.82 -2.81
N ASP A 81 -50.39 -10.14 -2.00
CA ASP A 81 -51.79 -10.51 -1.73
C ASP A 81 -52.65 -10.36 -2.98
N ASN A 82 -52.38 -9.34 -3.82
CA ASN A 82 -53.16 -9.00 -5.02
C ASN A 82 -52.58 -9.59 -6.33
N LYS A 83 -51.63 -10.55 -6.25
CA LYS A 83 -50.93 -11.07 -7.45
C LYS A 83 -51.82 -11.61 -8.58
N LYS A 84 -53.04 -12.03 -8.26
CA LYS A 84 -53.99 -12.51 -9.27
C LYS A 84 -54.67 -11.38 -10.07
N GLU A 85 -54.64 -10.17 -9.55
CA GLU A 85 -55.24 -8.99 -10.14
C GLU A 85 -54.24 -8.18 -10.97
N ILE A 86 -52.96 -8.42 -10.79
CA ILE A 86 -51.88 -7.70 -11.46
C ILE A 86 -51.77 -8.16 -12.92
N ASN A 87 -51.85 -7.22 -13.87
CA ASN A 87 -51.58 -7.49 -15.27
C ASN A 87 -50.12 -7.20 -15.66
N ILE A 88 -49.58 -6.13 -15.13
CA ILE A 88 -48.20 -5.69 -15.40
C ILE A 88 -47.48 -5.42 -14.06
N LEU A 89 -46.30 -5.99 -13.90
CA LEU A 89 -45.48 -5.79 -12.71
C LEU A 89 -44.12 -5.23 -13.11
N PHE A 90 -43.86 -3.98 -12.74
CA PHE A 90 -42.55 -3.37 -12.87
C PHE A 90 -41.66 -3.77 -11.70
N ILE A 91 -40.40 -4.09 -12.00
CA ILE A 91 -39.39 -4.46 -11.04
C ILE A 91 -38.20 -3.53 -11.22
N THR A 92 -37.89 -2.74 -10.18
CA THR A 92 -36.77 -1.81 -10.13
C THR A 92 -35.83 -2.16 -8.96
N GLY A 93 -34.58 -1.74 -9.01
CA GLY A 93 -33.62 -1.92 -7.92
C GLY A 93 -33.01 -3.33 -7.84
N LEU A 94 -33.26 -4.22 -8.81
CA LEU A 94 -32.69 -5.58 -8.82
C LEU A 94 -31.18 -5.55 -8.95
N GLU A 95 -30.60 -4.51 -9.54
CA GLU A 95 -29.18 -4.26 -9.65
C GLU A 95 -28.46 -4.22 -8.30
N HIS A 96 -29.14 -3.90 -7.19
CA HIS A 96 -28.57 -3.97 -5.84
C HIS A 96 -28.05 -5.37 -5.50
N SER A 97 -28.63 -6.41 -6.10
CA SER A 97 -28.20 -7.79 -5.92
C SER A 97 -26.89 -8.12 -6.64
N PHE A 98 -26.41 -7.24 -7.53
CA PHE A 98 -25.21 -7.48 -8.35
C PHE A 98 -23.98 -6.73 -7.85
N TYR A 99 -24.12 -5.60 -7.16
CA TYR A 99 -22.98 -4.78 -6.69
C TYR A 99 -21.97 -5.55 -5.84
N LYS A 100 -22.42 -6.44 -4.95
CA LYS A 100 -21.54 -7.28 -4.13
C LYS A 100 -20.67 -8.22 -4.97
N TYR A 101 -21.16 -8.66 -6.12
CA TYR A 101 -20.44 -9.55 -7.03
C TYR A 101 -19.43 -8.81 -7.88
N GLU A 102 -19.69 -7.56 -8.25
CA GLU A 102 -18.71 -6.68 -8.87
C GLU A 102 -17.55 -6.38 -7.92
N GLU A 103 -17.84 -6.16 -6.65
CA GLU A 103 -16.82 -6.00 -5.63
C GLU A 103 -15.92 -7.24 -5.50
N CYS A 104 -16.52 -8.44 -5.42
CA CYS A 104 -15.77 -9.70 -5.35
C CYS A 104 -14.85 -9.92 -6.56
N LYS A 105 -15.28 -9.58 -7.78
CA LYS A 105 -14.44 -9.68 -8.99
C LYS A 105 -13.21 -8.78 -8.92
N ARG A 106 -13.36 -7.58 -8.34
CA ARG A 106 -12.25 -6.64 -8.18
C ARG A 106 -11.20 -7.14 -7.20
N PHE A 107 -11.62 -7.68 -6.04
CA PHE A 107 -10.71 -8.25 -5.03
C PHE A 107 -9.99 -9.52 -5.51
N ALA A 108 -10.61 -10.33 -6.35
CA ALA A 108 -10.01 -11.57 -6.85
C ALA A 108 -8.96 -11.35 -7.95
N GLY A 109 -8.75 -10.11 -8.41
CA GLY A 109 -7.75 -9.79 -9.45
C GLY A 109 -8.00 -10.50 -10.78
N TRP A 110 -9.25 -10.75 -11.12
CA TRP A 110 -9.63 -11.47 -12.34
C TRP A 110 -9.31 -10.63 -13.57
N ASP A 111 -8.42 -11.14 -14.40
CA ASP A 111 -8.15 -10.59 -15.73
C ASP A 111 -9.38 -10.68 -16.63
N SER A 112 -9.39 -9.87 -17.68
CA SER A 112 -10.51 -9.80 -18.64
C SER A 112 -10.90 -11.16 -19.25
N ILE A 113 -9.95 -12.09 -19.32
CA ILE A 113 -10.13 -13.46 -19.84
C ILE A 113 -10.84 -14.35 -18.82
N ASP A 114 -10.55 -14.23 -17.54
CA ASP A 114 -11.18 -15.00 -16.44
C ASP A 114 -12.62 -14.58 -16.15
N ARG A 115 -13.06 -13.39 -16.64
CA ARG A 115 -14.45 -12.91 -16.53
C ARG A 115 -15.46 -13.82 -17.22
N TYR A 116 -15.00 -14.66 -18.11
CA TYR A 116 -15.84 -15.59 -18.91
C TYR A 116 -15.75 -17.05 -18.47
N SER A 117 -14.92 -17.39 -17.47
CA SER A 117 -14.84 -18.77 -16.99
C SER A 117 -16.09 -19.13 -16.16
N TYR A 118 -16.72 -20.28 -16.49
CA TYR A 118 -17.93 -20.81 -15.86
C TYR A 118 -17.70 -21.30 -14.44
N SER A 119 -17.52 -20.39 -13.50
CA SER A 119 -17.50 -20.73 -12.09
C SER A 119 -18.82 -20.30 -11.43
N TRP A 120 -19.64 -21.26 -11.03
CA TRP A 120 -20.90 -21.06 -10.30
C TRP A 120 -20.73 -20.30 -8.96
N LYS A 121 -19.51 -20.22 -8.43
CA LYS A 121 -19.21 -19.53 -7.16
C LYS A 121 -19.32 -18.00 -7.22
N ALA A 122 -19.45 -17.43 -8.40
CA ALA A 122 -19.47 -15.99 -8.62
C ALA A 122 -20.75 -15.50 -9.34
N VAL A 123 -21.87 -16.21 -9.18
CA VAL A 123 -23.16 -15.81 -9.77
C VAL A 123 -24.08 -15.31 -8.65
N PRO A 124 -24.73 -14.13 -8.81
CA PRO A 124 -25.73 -13.65 -7.87
C PRO A 124 -26.83 -14.69 -7.62
N PRO A 125 -27.17 -15.02 -6.36
CA PRO A 125 -28.21 -16.03 -6.05
C PRO A 125 -29.54 -15.75 -6.74
N VAL A 126 -29.92 -14.49 -6.89
CA VAL A 126 -31.16 -14.10 -7.55
C VAL A 126 -31.18 -14.58 -9.00
N LEU A 127 -30.06 -14.50 -9.75
CA LEU A 127 -29.98 -14.96 -11.14
C LEU A 127 -30.03 -16.49 -11.24
N ILE A 128 -29.38 -17.17 -10.29
CA ILE A 128 -29.48 -18.65 -10.18
C ILE A 128 -30.94 -19.05 -9.96
N ASN A 129 -31.60 -18.39 -9.01
CA ASN A 129 -32.99 -18.67 -8.69
C ASN A 129 -33.94 -18.36 -9.87
N LEU A 130 -33.74 -17.24 -10.56
CA LEU A 130 -34.52 -16.90 -11.74
C LEU A 130 -34.40 -17.96 -12.84
N ASN A 131 -33.17 -18.38 -13.11
CA ASN A 131 -32.88 -19.40 -14.12
C ASN A 131 -33.48 -20.76 -13.76
N GLN A 132 -33.37 -21.16 -12.48
CA GLN A 132 -33.91 -22.44 -11.98
C GLN A 132 -35.45 -22.44 -11.86
N GLN A 133 -36.04 -21.30 -11.58
CA GLN A 133 -37.49 -21.19 -11.30
C GLN A 133 -38.29 -20.65 -12.48
N ARG A 134 -37.68 -20.50 -13.66
CA ARG A 134 -38.33 -19.89 -14.84
C ARG A 134 -39.70 -20.52 -15.20
N GLU A 135 -39.79 -21.86 -15.17
CA GLU A 135 -41.07 -22.58 -15.45
C GLU A 135 -42.12 -22.20 -14.40
N ARG A 136 -41.75 -22.08 -13.13
CA ARG A 136 -42.67 -21.69 -12.06
C ARG A 136 -43.17 -20.26 -12.22
N PHE A 137 -42.39 -19.34 -12.77
CA PHE A 137 -42.84 -17.98 -13.10
C PHE A 137 -43.96 -18.06 -14.11
N LYS A 138 -43.81 -18.85 -15.17
CA LYS A 138 -44.81 -19.02 -16.22
C LYS A 138 -46.06 -19.71 -15.70
N ASP A 139 -45.91 -20.77 -14.92
CA ASP A 139 -47.02 -21.59 -14.48
C ASP A 139 -47.87 -20.94 -13.37
N ASN A 140 -47.23 -20.13 -12.52
CA ASN A 140 -47.87 -19.59 -11.30
C ASN A 140 -48.29 -18.11 -11.41
N PHE A 141 -47.74 -17.39 -12.39
CA PHE A 141 -48.04 -15.96 -12.54
C PHE A 141 -48.56 -15.63 -13.94
N ASN A 142 -49.77 -15.12 -14.00
CA ASN A 142 -50.37 -14.61 -15.22
C ASN A 142 -50.08 -13.09 -15.38
N ILE A 143 -48.80 -12.71 -15.30
CA ILE A 143 -48.32 -11.34 -15.16
C ILE A 143 -47.29 -11.06 -16.25
N CYS A 144 -47.35 -9.87 -16.85
CA CYS A 144 -46.27 -9.33 -17.66
C CYS A 144 -45.23 -8.64 -16.74
N PHE A 145 -44.06 -9.24 -16.59
CA PHE A 145 -42.95 -8.70 -15.80
C PHE A 145 -42.12 -7.74 -16.63
N VAL A 146 -41.88 -6.56 -16.10
CA VAL A 146 -41.03 -5.53 -16.74
C VAL A 146 -39.87 -5.22 -15.83
N PHE A 147 -38.67 -5.66 -16.23
CA PHE A 147 -37.43 -5.40 -15.51
C PHE A 147 -36.82 -4.10 -16.02
N LEU A 148 -36.81 -3.08 -15.17
CA LEU A 148 -36.14 -1.80 -15.46
C LEU A 148 -34.73 -1.89 -14.86
N LEU A 149 -33.71 -1.88 -15.72
CA LEU A 149 -32.34 -2.22 -15.32
C LEU A 149 -31.31 -1.35 -16.05
N PRO A 150 -30.25 -0.96 -15.38
CA PRO A 150 -29.09 -0.38 -16.03
C PRO A 150 -28.36 -1.43 -16.91
N ILE A 151 -27.57 -0.96 -17.88
CA ILE A 151 -26.96 -1.82 -18.90
C ILE A 151 -26.07 -2.93 -18.29
N PHE A 152 -25.35 -2.63 -17.19
CA PHE A 152 -24.50 -3.64 -16.54
C PHE A 152 -25.33 -4.80 -15.99
N ALA A 153 -26.50 -4.51 -15.43
CA ALA A 153 -27.40 -5.53 -14.89
C ALA A 153 -27.98 -6.41 -15.99
N ILE A 154 -28.35 -5.84 -17.12
CA ILE A 154 -28.78 -6.60 -18.31
C ILE A 154 -27.69 -7.54 -18.81
N LYS A 155 -26.44 -7.06 -18.85
CA LYS A 155 -25.28 -7.92 -19.19
C LYS A 155 -25.13 -9.12 -18.24
N TYR A 156 -25.48 -8.96 -16.95
CA TYR A 156 -25.52 -10.09 -16.00
C TYR A 156 -26.59 -11.12 -16.37
N PHE A 157 -27.80 -10.69 -16.75
CA PHE A 157 -28.84 -11.61 -17.20
C PHE A 157 -28.39 -12.40 -18.44
N ILE A 158 -27.88 -11.72 -19.45
CA ILE A 158 -27.39 -12.37 -20.68
C ILE A 158 -26.29 -13.41 -20.37
N GLN A 159 -25.38 -13.10 -19.48
CA GLN A 159 -24.22 -13.95 -19.22
C GLN A 159 -24.47 -15.02 -18.15
N ARG A 160 -25.34 -14.78 -17.17
CA ARG A 160 -25.46 -15.59 -15.96
C ARG A 160 -26.84 -16.19 -15.73
N ALA A 161 -27.85 -15.71 -16.42
CA ALA A 161 -29.17 -16.29 -16.45
C ALA A 161 -29.73 -16.36 -17.90
N PRO A 162 -28.97 -16.97 -18.84
CA PRO A 162 -29.33 -16.96 -20.25
C PRO A 162 -30.69 -17.62 -20.49
N ASP A 163 -30.97 -18.76 -19.84
CA ASP A 163 -32.24 -19.48 -20.01
C ASP A 163 -33.44 -18.65 -19.58
N PHE A 164 -33.32 -17.83 -18.52
CA PHE A 164 -34.40 -16.91 -18.11
C PHE A 164 -34.49 -15.73 -19.06
N PHE A 165 -33.34 -15.18 -19.48
CA PHE A 165 -33.30 -14.05 -20.41
C PHE A 165 -33.80 -14.41 -21.80
N ASP A 166 -33.58 -15.63 -22.27
CA ASP A 166 -34.03 -16.11 -23.60
C ASP A 166 -35.56 -16.23 -23.70
N TRP A 167 -36.27 -16.27 -22.57
CA TRP A 167 -37.73 -16.23 -22.52
C TRP A 167 -38.32 -14.81 -22.65
N ARG A 168 -37.48 -13.79 -22.84
CA ARG A 168 -37.92 -12.42 -22.99
C ARG A 168 -38.85 -12.26 -24.20
N SER A 169 -39.93 -11.54 -23.97
CA SER A 169 -40.85 -11.11 -25.00
C SER A 169 -40.40 -9.85 -25.72
N GLY A 170 -39.50 -9.07 -25.09
CA GLY A 170 -38.89 -7.86 -25.66
C GLY A 170 -37.76 -7.32 -24.85
N LEU A 171 -36.89 -6.58 -25.53
CA LEU A 171 -35.82 -5.75 -24.93
C LEU A 171 -36.00 -4.34 -25.53
N PHE A 172 -36.15 -3.35 -24.67
CA PHE A 172 -36.33 -1.95 -25.02
C PHE A 172 -35.17 -1.14 -24.46
N GLU A 173 -34.68 -0.19 -25.24
CA GLU A 173 -33.54 0.62 -24.85
C GLU A 173 -33.92 2.10 -24.85
N PHE A 174 -33.80 2.70 -23.67
CA PHE A 174 -33.93 4.14 -23.48
C PHE A 174 -32.54 4.67 -23.12
N PRO A 175 -31.77 5.14 -24.11
CA PRO A 175 -30.50 5.81 -23.83
C PRO A 175 -30.79 7.12 -23.10
N ILE A 176 -29.85 7.50 -22.21
CA ILE A 176 -29.95 8.78 -21.51
C ILE A 176 -29.96 9.91 -22.54
N ASP A 177 -30.93 10.80 -22.46
CA ASP A 177 -31.00 11.95 -23.38
C ASP A 177 -29.78 12.89 -23.15
N SER A 178 -29.42 13.64 -24.19
CA SER A 178 -28.21 14.46 -24.18
C SER A 178 -28.22 15.55 -23.09
N GLU A 179 -29.36 16.08 -22.70
CA GLU A 179 -29.47 17.10 -21.66
C GLU A 179 -29.29 16.49 -20.27
N THR A 180 -29.94 15.38 -19.97
CA THR A 180 -29.78 14.61 -18.73
C THR A 180 -28.35 14.08 -18.61
N LEU A 181 -27.75 13.57 -19.69
CA LEU A 181 -26.36 13.12 -19.74
C LEU A 181 -25.39 14.26 -19.44
N GLU A 182 -25.67 15.46 -19.95
CA GLU A 182 -24.90 16.67 -19.67
C GLU A 182 -25.00 17.08 -18.20
N GLN A 183 -26.19 17.08 -17.63
CA GLN A 183 -26.43 17.43 -16.23
C GLN A 183 -25.77 16.44 -15.28
N GLU A 184 -25.92 15.13 -15.49
CA GLU A 184 -25.32 14.09 -14.69
C GLU A 184 -23.78 14.09 -14.80
N SER A 185 -23.23 14.24 -16.00
CA SER A 185 -21.80 14.36 -16.20
C SER A 185 -21.24 15.61 -15.52
N SER A 186 -21.91 16.77 -15.66
CA SER A 186 -21.51 18.02 -15.03
C SER A 186 -21.58 17.95 -13.51
N ARG A 187 -22.60 17.30 -12.94
CA ARG A 187 -22.72 17.05 -11.51
C ARG A 187 -21.55 16.21 -10.98
N ILE A 188 -21.24 15.13 -11.65
CA ILE A 188 -20.09 14.28 -11.29
C ILE A 188 -18.78 15.04 -11.43
N MET A 189 -18.66 15.92 -12.43
CA MET A 189 -17.48 16.76 -12.62
C MET A 189 -17.29 17.76 -11.48
N GLN A 190 -18.37 18.30 -10.92
CA GLN A 190 -18.33 19.23 -9.78
C GLN A 190 -18.12 18.51 -8.43
N ASP A 191 -18.73 17.34 -8.25
CA ASP A 191 -18.72 16.58 -6.99
C ASP A 191 -17.47 15.68 -6.80
N GLY A 192 -16.68 15.47 -7.82
CA GLY A 192 -15.58 14.50 -7.84
C GLY A 192 -14.30 15.01 -7.20
N ASP A 193 -14.29 15.20 -5.88
CA ASP A 193 -13.09 15.49 -5.11
C ASP A 193 -12.40 14.18 -4.65
N TYR A 194 -11.07 14.12 -4.79
CA TYR A 194 -10.27 12.96 -4.39
C TYR A 194 -10.44 12.62 -2.90
N GLU A 195 -10.54 13.62 -2.03
CA GLU A 195 -10.78 13.40 -0.60
C GLU A 195 -12.13 12.70 -0.32
N LYS A 196 -13.15 12.98 -1.15
CA LYS A 196 -14.44 12.29 -1.09
C LYS A 196 -14.28 10.82 -1.46
N TYR A 197 -13.50 10.53 -2.50
CA TYR A 197 -13.24 9.16 -2.95
C TYR A 197 -12.54 8.29 -1.90
N LEU A 198 -11.65 8.88 -1.09
CA LEU A 198 -10.97 8.17 0.00
C LEU A 198 -11.92 7.72 1.12
N LYS A 199 -13.04 8.45 1.32
CA LYS A 199 -14.02 8.20 2.39
C LYS A 199 -15.07 7.16 2.01
N LEU A 200 -15.19 6.82 0.72
CA LEU A 200 -16.18 5.86 0.25
C LEU A 200 -15.89 4.45 0.77
N THR A 201 -16.93 3.80 1.24
CA THR A 201 -16.90 2.35 1.50
C THR A 201 -16.66 1.57 0.20
N PRO A 202 -16.16 0.33 0.25
CA PRO A 202 -15.98 -0.50 -0.94
C PRO A 202 -17.24 -0.63 -1.79
N GLN A 203 -18.41 -0.74 -1.16
CA GLN A 203 -19.70 -0.86 -1.87
C GLN A 203 -20.11 0.44 -2.57
N GLU A 204 -19.98 1.58 -1.88
CA GLU A 204 -20.25 2.89 -2.47
C GLU A 204 -19.31 3.16 -3.64
N ARG A 205 -18.02 2.86 -3.47
CA ARG A 205 -17.01 3.00 -4.53
C ARG A 205 -17.35 2.15 -5.76
N THR A 206 -17.83 0.92 -5.55
CA THR A 206 -18.26 0.05 -6.66
C THR A 206 -19.44 0.63 -7.41
N LYS A 207 -20.44 1.17 -6.71
CA LYS A 207 -21.59 1.85 -7.34
C LYS A 207 -21.15 3.04 -8.18
N GLU A 208 -20.27 3.88 -7.62
CA GLU A 208 -19.76 5.04 -8.36
C GLU A 208 -18.95 4.61 -9.59
N ILE A 209 -18.09 3.58 -9.51
CA ILE A 209 -17.36 3.06 -10.66
C ILE A 209 -18.29 2.60 -11.77
N ILE A 210 -19.34 1.86 -11.42
CA ILE A 210 -20.34 1.39 -12.41
C ILE A 210 -21.04 2.59 -13.06
N LYS A 211 -21.44 3.58 -12.26
CA LYS A 211 -22.06 4.81 -12.76
C LYS A 211 -21.15 5.54 -13.76
N PHE A 212 -19.86 5.70 -13.42
CA PHE A 212 -18.88 6.29 -14.35
C PHE A 212 -18.76 5.47 -15.65
N GLN A 213 -18.69 4.14 -15.54
CA GLN A 213 -18.56 3.26 -16.71
C GLN A 213 -19.79 3.33 -17.62
N GLU A 214 -20.99 3.44 -17.06
CA GLU A 214 -22.22 3.60 -17.81
C GLU A 214 -22.25 4.94 -18.55
N LEU A 215 -21.95 6.04 -17.85
CA LEU A 215 -21.89 7.36 -18.49
C LEU A 215 -20.85 7.44 -19.60
N ILE A 216 -19.66 6.82 -19.41
CA ILE A 216 -18.62 6.76 -20.44
C ILE A 216 -19.06 5.97 -21.67
N ALA A 217 -19.94 4.98 -21.49
CA ALA A 217 -20.39 4.08 -22.54
C ALA A 217 -21.61 4.64 -23.34
N GLU A 218 -22.18 5.76 -22.96
CA GLU A 218 -23.31 6.37 -23.68
C GLU A 218 -22.86 6.98 -25.03
N ASP A 219 -23.63 6.76 -26.07
CA ASP A 219 -23.27 7.09 -27.47
C ASP A 219 -23.17 8.61 -27.75
N HIS A 220 -23.78 9.45 -26.91
CA HIS A 220 -23.80 10.91 -27.07
C HIS A 220 -22.76 11.67 -26.27
N GLN A 221 -21.76 10.97 -25.72
CA GLN A 221 -20.65 11.61 -25.00
C GLN A 221 -19.71 12.35 -25.95
N THR A 222 -19.42 13.62 -25.64
CA THR A 222 -18.35 14.32 -26.34
C THR A 222 -16.97 13.76 -25.93
N PRO A 223 -15.97 13.78 -26.83
CA PRO A 223 -14.61 13.34 -26.47
C PRO A 223 -14.05 14.06 -25.23
N GLU A 224 -14.38 15.35 -25.06
CA GLU A 224 -13.99 16.16 -23.91
C GLU A 224 -14.52 15.58 -22.60
N ARG A 225 -15.81 15.28 -22.56
CA ARG A 225 -16.45 14.68 -21.37
C ARG A 225 -15.96 13.26 -21.13
N GLN A 226 -15.78 12.51 -22.19
CA GLN A 226 -15.33 11.11 -22.10
C GLN A 226 -13.95 11.00 -21.45
N TYR A 227 -12.95 11.80 -21.86
CA TYR A 227 -11.62 11.73 -21.21
C TYR A 227 -11.66 12.28 -19.79
N ASP A 228 -12.45 13.30 -19.49
CA ASP A 228 -12.59 13.83 -18.14
C ASP A 228 -13.21 12.80 -17.18
N LEU A 229 -14.28 12.12 -17.60
CA LEU A 229 -14.89 11.03 -16.84
C LEU A 229 -13.91 9.86 -16.63
N LEU A 230 -13.09 9.53 -17.63
CA LEU A 230 -12.05 8.50 -17.52
C LEU A 230 -10.97 8.87 -16.53
N ILE A 231 -10.52 10.14 -16.48
CA ILE A 231 -9.57 10.61 -15.47
C ILE A 231 -10.17 10.48 -14.07
N LYS A 232 -11.41 10.91 -13.88
CA LYS A 232 -12.10 10.81 -12.57
C LYS A 232 -12.32 9.36 -12.17
N LEU A 233 -12.70 8.50 -13.11
CA LEU A 233 -12.77 7.06 -12.88
C LEU A 233 -11.42 6.50 -12.44
N GLY A 234 -10.33 6.88 -13.10
CA GLY A 234 -8.97 6.51 -12.70
C GLY A 234 -8.63 6.97 -11.28
N ASN A 235 -8.98 8.21 -10.93
CA ASN A 235 -8.76 8.75 -9.57
C ASN A 235 -9.58 7.98 -8.52
N LEU A 236 -10.82 7.62 -8.81
CA LEU A 236 -11.68 6.82 -7.94
C LEU A 236 -11.12 5.40 -7.72
N GLN A 237 -10.63 4.78 -8.79
CA GLN A 237 -9.98 3.47 -8.76
C GLN A 237 -8.66 3.53 -7.98
N TYR A 238 -7.87 4.59 -8.19
CA TYR A 238 -6.64 4.84 -7.44
C TYR A 238 -6.91 4.99 -5.92
N ALA A 239 -7.91 5.78 -5.55
CA ALA A 239 -8.34 5.92 -4.16
C ALA A 239 -8.78 4.57 -3.53
N GLY A 240 -9.27 3.65 -4.35
CA GLY A 240 -9.59 2.27 -3.99
C GLY A 240 -8.39 1.31 -4.01
N GLN A 241 -7.17 1.80 -4.27
CA GLN A 241 -5.95 1.01 -4.43
C GLN A 241 -6.00 0.01 -5.62
N ASP A 242 -6.94 0.20 -6.53
CA ASP A 242 -7.03 -0.58 -7.77
C ASP A 242 -6.17 0.07 -8.87
N TYR A 243 -4.86 0.08 -8.62
CA TYR A 243 -3.89 0.78 -9.46
C TYR A 243 -3.87 0.28 -10.91
N LYS A 244 -4.11 -1.01 -11.13
CA LYS A 244 -4.15 -1.57 -12.50
C LYS A 244 -5.31 -0.99 -13.32
N GLN A 245 -6.50 -0.91 -12.73
CA GLN A 245 -7.66 -0.35 -13.40
C GLN A 245 -7.51 1.18 -13.56
N ALA A 246 -6.96 1.86 -12.56
CA ALA A 246 -6.65 3.28 -12.66
C ALA A 246 -5.74 3.58 -13.86
N ILE A 247 -4.67 2.81 -14.05
CA ILE A 247 -3.78 2.93 -15.21
C ILE A 247 -4.56 2.72 -16.51
N ALA A 248 -5.41 1.68 -16.58
CA ALA A 248 -6.21 1.42 -17.78
C ALA A 248 -7.17 2.57 -18.11
N SER A 249 -7.78 3.19 -17.10
CA SER A 249 -8.66 4.36 -17.27
C SER A 249 -7.87 5.59 -17.76
N TYR A 250 -6.67 5.83 -17.20
CA TYR A 250 -5.80 6.90 -17.69
C TYR A 250 -5.30 6.64 -19.12
N ASP A 251 -4.96 5.38 -19.45
CA ASP A 251 -4.56 5.00 -20.82
C ASP A 251 -5.67 5.26 -21.84
N GLN A 252 -6.92 4.97 -21.47
CA GLN A 252 -8.08 5.28 -22.31
C GLN A 252 -8.27 6.80 -22.47
N ALA A 253 -8.17 7.59 -21.40
CA ALA A 253 -8.23 9.04 -21.47
C ALA A 253 -7.15 9.60 -22.39
N LEU A 254 -5.92 9.10 -22.25
CA LEU A 254 -4.77 9.51 -23.06
C LEU A 254 -4.85 9.05 -24.52
N SER A 255 -5.60 7.99 -24.82
CA SER A 255 -5.88 7.59 -26.22
C SER A 255 -6.83 8.56 -26.93
N ILE A 256 -7.73 9.22 -26.19
CA ILE A 256 -8.62 10.25 -26.71
C ILE A 256 -7.91 11.59 -26.82
N LYS A 257 -7.19 11.97 -25.76
CA LYS A 257 -6.45 13.23 -25.67
C LYS A 257 -5.04 13.01 -25.10
N PRO A 258 -4.02 12.88 -25.96
CA PRO A 258 -2.64 12.56 -25.54
C PRO A 258 -1.94 13.68 -24.77
N ASP A 259 -2.40 14.93 -24.86
CA ASP A 259 -1.78 16.12 -24.26
C ASP A 259 -2.30 16.45 -22.85
N LEU A 260 -2.80 15.48 -22.12
CA LEU A 260 -3.30 15.61 -20.75
C LEU A 260 -2.17 15.36 -19.74
N HIS A 261 -1.42 16.41 -19.34
CA HIS A 261 -0.31 16.29 -18.40
C HIS A 261 -0.72 15.66 -17.05
N LEU A 262 -1.92 16.01 -16.53
CA LEU A 262 -2.44 15.43 -15.27
C LEU A 262 -2.70 13.92 -15.38
N ALA A 263 -3.24 13.45 -16.51
CA ALA A 263 -3.47 12.02 -16.72
C ALA A 263 -2.15 11.25 -16.78
N TRP A 264 -1.13 11.80 -17.46
CA TRP A 264 0.21 11.24 -17.48
C TRP A 264 0.85 11.19 -16.08
N ASN A 265 0.74 12.29 -15.29
CA ASN A 265 1.25 12.33 -13.91
C ASN A 265 0.54 11.29 -13.04
N ASN A 266 -0.79 11.23 -13.05
CA ASN A 266 -1.57 10.30 -12.25
C ASN A 266 -1.33 8.83 -12.63
N ARG A 267 -1.15 8.56 -13.93
CA ARG A 267 -0.69 7.26 -14.44
C ARG A 267 0.67 6.87 -13.85
N GLY A 268 1.61 7.82 -13.82
CA GLY A 268 2.93 7.64 -13.22
C GLY A 268 2.83 7.28 -11.73
N ILE A 269 2.02 8.00 -10.97
CA ILE A 269 1.79 7.72 -9.55
C ILE A 269 1.19 6.32 -9.34
N ALA A 270 0.24 5.91 -10.16
CA ALA A 270 -0.36 4.58 -10.08
C ALA A 270 0.65 3.46 -10.42
N LEU A 271 1.52 3.67 -11.42
CA LEU A 271 2.61 2.75 -11.78
C LEU A 271 3.64 2.62 -10.67
N GLU A 272 3.98 3.72 -10.02
CA GLU A 272 4.91 3.75 -8.89
C GLU A 272 4.39 2.92 -7.70
N ASN A 273 3.11 3.05 -7.36
CA ASN A 273 2.47 2.23 -6.32
C ASN A 273 2.47 0.72 -6.65
N LEU A 274 2.56 0.35 -7.91
CA LEU A 274 2.79 -1.04 -8.35
C LEU A 274 4.28 -1.43 -8.40
N GLY A 275 5.20 -0.54 -8.02
CA GLY A 275 6.65 -0.75 -8.12
C GLY A 275 7.20 -0.69 -9.55
N ARG A 276 6.40 -0.28 -10.55
CA ARG A 276 6.78 -0.16 -11.97
C ARG A 276 7.48 1.17 -12.24
N ASN A 277 8.54 1.47 -11.46
CA ASN A 277 9.17 2.78 -11.42
C ASN A 277 9.71 3.25 -12.79
N SER A 278 10.22 2.34 -13.64
CA SER A 278 10.71 2.73 -14.97
C SER A 278 9.60 3.25 -15.88
N GLU A 279 8.43 2.66 -15.82
CA GLU A 279 7.26 3.09 -16.58
C GLU A 279 6.62 4.35 -15.98
N ALA A 280 6.70 4.50 -14.66
CA ALA A 280 6.31 5.73 -13.97
C ALA A 280 7.15 6.92 -14.47
N ILE A 281 8.47 6.77 -14.54
CA ILE A 281 9.38 7.80 -15.07
C ILE A 281 9.00 8.17 -16.50
N ALA A 282 8.73 7.18 -17.37
CA ALA A 282 8.31 7.46 -18.75
C ALA A 282 6.99 8.26 -18.80
N SER A 283 6.04 7.98 -17.87
CA SER A 283 4.80 8.74 -17.77
C SER A 283 5.04 10.17 -17.28
N TYR A 284 5.89 10.38 -16.29
CA TYR A 284 6.28 11.72 -15.83
C TYR A 284 7.03 12.50 -16.92
N ASP A 285 7.89 11.83 -17.69
CA ASP A 285 8.57 12.45 -18.83
C ASP A 285 7.56 12.98 -19.86
N GLN A 286 6.50 12.22 -20.17
CA GLN A 286 5.42 12.69 -21.05
C GLN A 286 4.66 13.88 -20.44
N ALA A 287 4.32 13.83 -19.15
CA ALA A 287 3.69 14.96 -18.47
C ALA A 287 4.55 16.23 -18.57
N LEU A 288 5.86 16.09 -18.38
CA LEU A 288 6.83 17.20 -18.43
C LEU A 288 7.14 17.71 -19.84
N VAL A 289 6.96 16.90 -20.87
CA VAL A 289 6.99 17.37 -22.28
C VAL A 289 5.82 18.32 -22.55
N ILE A 290 4.64 18.00 -21.99
CA ILE A 290 3.41 18.80 -22.16
C ILE A 290 3.47 20.06 -21.27
N LYS A 291 3.85 19.88 -19.99
CA LYS A 291 3.93 20.95 -19.01
C LYS A 291 5.28 20.93 -18.28
N PRO A 292 6.30 21.60 -18.86
CA PRO A 292 7.66 21.61 -18.31
C PRO A 292 7.79 22.29 -16.92
N ASP A 293 6.83 23.12 -16.56
CA ASP A 293 6.75 23.85 -15.28
C ASP A 293 5.89 23.14 -14.21
N ASP A 294 5.65 21.85 -14.36
CA ASP A 294 4.95 21.03 -13.38
C ASP A 294 5.92 20.54 -12.28
N HIS A 295 5.98 21.27 -11.17
CA HIS A 295 6.87 20.93 -10.05
C HIS A 295 6.53 19.58 -9.42
N GLU A 296 5.24 19.19 -9.39
CA GLU A 296 4.81 17.89 -8.84
C GLU A 296 5.30 16.73 -9.69
N ALA A 297 5.17 16.84 -11.03
CA ALA A 297 5.68 15.83 -11.94
C ALA A 297 7.21 15.69 -11.86
N TRP A 298 7.95 16.79 -11.69
CA TRP A 298 9.39 16.75 -11.44
C TRP A 298 9.74 16.08 -10.10
N ASN A 299 9.02 16.39 -9.03
CA ASN A 299 9.23 15.75 -7.72
C ASN A 299 8.94 14.24 -7.78
N ASN A 300 7.80 13.84 -8.36
CA ASN A 300 7.41 12.45 -8.51
C ASN A 300 8.41 11.66 -9.37
N ARG A 301 8.87 12.25 -10.48
CA ARG A 301 9.95 11.69 -11.29
C ARG A 301 11.22 11.44 -10.48
N GLY A 302 11.61 12.43 -9.67
CA GLY A 302 12.75 12.30 -8.75
C GLY A 302 12.59 11.15 -7.77
N TYR A 303 11.40 10.99 -7.20
CA TYR A 303 11.10 9.91 -6.26
C TYR A 303 11.16 8.53 -6.93
N ALA A 304 10.59 8.37 -8.12
CA ALA A 304 10.67 7.13 -8.89
C ALA A 304 12.12 6.77 -9.28
N LEU A 305 12.95 7.77 -9.67
CA LEU A 305 14.38 7.59 -9.91
C LEU A 305 15.13 7.15 -8.66
N GLN A 306 14.79 7.73 -7.51
CA GLN A 306 15.39 7.38 -6.22
C GLN A 306 15.05 5.94 -5.82
N ASN A 307 13.85 5.46 -6.10
CA ASN A 307 13.44 4.08 -5.87
C ASN A 307 14.23 3.08 -6.74
N LEU A 308 14.66 3.50 -7.92
CA LEU A 308 15.58 2.73 -8.78
C LEU A 308 17.06 2.88 -8.40
N GLY A 309 17.40 3.65 -7.35
CA GLY A 309 18.79 3.92 -6.95
C GLY A 309 19.52 4.94 -7.85
N ARG A 310 18.83 5.57 -8.82
CA ARG A 310 19.39 6.59 -9.73
C ARG A 310 19.44 7.96 -9.05
N ASN A 311 20.12 8.02 -7.88
CA ASN A 311 20.05 9.17 -6.98
C ASN A 311 20.57 10.49 -7.62
N SER A 312 21.57 10.44 -8.50
CA SER A 312 22.08 11.66 -9.18
C SER A 312 21.02 12.29 -10.09
N GLU A 313 20.27 11.46 -10.82
CA GLU A 313 19.20 11.93 -11.70
C GLU A 313 17.96 12.37 -10.90
N ALA A 314 17.72 11.72 -9.75
CA ALA A 314 16.69 12.14 -8.81
C ALA A 314 16.95 13.56 -8.32
N ILE A 315 18.19 13.86 -7.89
CA ILE A 315 18.61 15.22 -7.48
C ILE A 315 18.35 16.24 -8.59
N ALA A 316 18.73 15.92 -9.83
CA ALA A 316 18.48 16.83 -10.96
C ALA A 316 16.98 17.10 -11.18
N SER A 317 16.12 16.10 -10.94
CA SER A 317 14.66 16.26 -11.02
C SER A 317 14.14 17.14 -9.89
N TYR A 318 14.58 16.91 -8.65
CA TYR A 318 14.22 17.76 -7.50
C TYR A 318 14.72 19.20 -7.68
N ASP A 319 15.94 19.40 -8.24
CA ASP A 319 16.45 20.74 -8.53
C ASP A 319 15.53 21.48 -9.52
N LYS A 320 14.98 20.78 -10.52
CA LYS A 320 14.00 21.36 -11.45
C LYS A 320 12.69 21.71 -10.73
N ALA A 321 12.17 20.82 -9.91
CA ALA A 321 10.98 21.10 -9.09
C ALA A 321 11.18 22.35 -8.22
N LEU A 322 12.32 22.46 -7.57
CA LEU A 322 12.68 23.56 -6.66
C LEU A 322 12.99 24.88 -7.35
N VAL A 323 13.37 24.88 -8.62
CA VAL A 323 13.47 26.10 -9.44
C VAL A 323 12.07 26.66 -9.72
N ILE A 324 11.08 25.78 -9.94
CA ILE A 324 9.70 26.15 -10.21
C ILE A 324 8.98 26.57 -8.92
N LYS A 325 9.12 25.75 -7.85
CA LYS A 325 8.52 25.96 -6.54
C LYS A 325 9.57 25.88 -5.43
N PRO A 326 10.23 27.00 -5.11
CA PRO A 326 11.31 27.05 -4.11
C PRO A 326 10.85 26.74 -2.67
N ASP A 327 9.55 26.87 -2.38
CA ASP A 327 8.92 26.62 -1.09
C ASP A 327 8.30 25.22 -0.96
N ASP A 328 8.72 24.28 -1.80
CA ASP A 328 8.32 22.87 -1.70
C ASP A 328 9.22 22.13 -0.68
N HIS A 329 8.72 22.00 0.56
CA HIS A 329 9.44 21.32 1.64
C HIS A 329 9.66 19.83 1.35
N GLU A 330 8.73 19.17 0.65
CA GLU A 330 8.85 17.75 0.30
C GLU A 330 9.97 17.52 -0.72
N ALA A 331 10.04 18.35 -1.75
CA ALA A 331 11.10 18.28 -2.74
C ALA A 331 12.49 18.54 -2.10
N TRP A 332 12.60 19.50 -1.16
CA TRP A 332 13.82 19.72 -0.39
C TRP A 332 14.20 18.52 0.47
N ASN A 333 13.25 17.91 1.19
CA ASN A 333 13.50 16.71 1.99
C ASN A 333 13.94 15.53 1.11
N ASN A 334 13.23 15.26 0.01
CA ASN A 334 13.54 14.18 -0.93
C ASN A 334 14.93 14.36 -1.58
N ARG A 335 15.27 15.60 -1.96
CA ARG A 335 16.61 15.95 -2.43
C ARG A 335 17.68 15.61 -1.39
N GLY A 336 17.44 15.96 -0.13
CA GLY A 336 18.32 15.63 0.99
C GLY A 336 18.51 14.12 1.15
N ILE A 337 17.45 13.33 1.04
CA ILE A 337 17.51 11.87 1.11
C ILE A 337 18.37 11.30 -0.04
N ALA A 338 18.20 11.80 -1.26
CA ALA A 338 18.98 11.36 -2.42
C ALA A 338 20.47 11.72 -2.28
N LEU A 339 20.78 12.93 -1.79
CA LEU A 339 22.16 13.38 -1.50
C LEU A 339 22.83 12.49 -0.44
N ARG A 340 22.11 12.18 0.63
CA ARG A 340 22.59 11.30 1.70
C ARG A 340 22.88 9.89 1.19
N LYS A 341 22.03 9.33 0.32
CA LYS A 341 22.28 8.01 -0.32
C LYS A 341 23.56 8.00 -1.17
N LEU A 342 24.02 9.17 -1.65
CA LEU A 342 25.28 9.34 -2.34
C LEU A 342 26.46 9.68 -1.42
N GLY A 343 26.25 9.70 -0.08
CA GLY A 343 27.29 10.08 0.90
C GLY A 343 27.59 11.60 0.94
N ARG A 344 26.74 12.43 0.32
CA ARG A 344 26.89 13.91 0.29
C ARG A 344 26.15 14.52 1.49
N ASP A 345 26.48 14.06 2.70
CA ASP A 345 25.74 14.39 3.92
C ASP A 345 25.69 15.90 4.24
N SER A 346 26.76 16.66 3.96
CA SER A 346 26.77 18.12 4.17
C SER A 346 25.73 18.85 3.31
N GLU A 347 25.58 18.44 2.05
CA GLU A 347 24.60 19.02 1.14
C GLU A 347 23.17 18.54 1.45
N ALA A 348 23.06 17.31 1.96
CA ALA A 348 21.80 16.77 2.47
C ALA A 348 21.29 17.62 3.65
N ILE A 349 22.16 17.95 4.62
CA ILE A 349 21.81 18.82 5.75
C ILE A 349 21.31 20.18 5.26
N ALA A 350 22.02 20.80 4.30
CA ALA A 350 21.58 22.08 3.73
C ALA A 350 20.18 21.99 3.06
N SER A 351 19.86 20.85 2.43
CA SER A 351 18.52 20.61 1.87
C SER A 351 17.46 20.44 2.96
N TYR A 352 17.74 19.66 4.01
CA TYR A 352 16.83 19.54 5.15
C TYR A 352 16.63 20.87 5.89
N ASP A 353 17.68 21.68 6.03
CA ASP A 353 17.56 23.02 6.63
C ASP A 353 16.59 23.89 5.83
N LYS A 354 16.62 23.82 4.50
CA LYS A 354 15.64 24.52 3.64
C LYS A 354 14.22 23.99 3.84
N ALA A 355 14.04 22.67 3.87
CA ALA A 355 12.74 22.06 4.16
C ALA A 355 12.19 22.53 5.51
N LEU A 356 13.02 22.58 6.55
CA LEU A 356 12.66 22.95 7.91
C LEU A 356 12.43 24.45 8.11
N VAL A 357 12.99 25.30 7.26
CA VAL A 357 12.63 26.74 7.23
C VAL A 357 11.21 26.91 6.71
N ILE A 358 10.80 26.12 5.72
CA ILE A 358 9.46 26.16 5.12
C ILE A 358 8.43 25.49 6.05
N LYS A 359 8.76 24.30 6.57
CA LYS A 359 7.89 23.50 7.46
C LYS A 359 8.66 23.08 8.72
N PRO A 360 8.64 23.92 9.75
CA PRO A 360 9.39 23.67 11.01
C PRO A 360 8.92 22.46 11.80
N ASP A 361 7.69 21.99 11.56
CA ASP A 361 7.05 20.84 12.20
C ASP A 361 7.16 19.54 11.38
N ASP A 362 8.08 19.49 10.42
CA ASP A 362 8.37 18.27 9.67
C ASP A 362 9.29 17.35 10.47
N HIS A 363 8.69 16.38 11.17
CA HIS A 363 9.43 15.39 11.97
C HIS A 363 10.34 14.49 11.15
N GLU A 364 10.01 14.22 9.88
CA GLU A 364 10.82 13.40 8.97
C GLU A 364 12.09 14.15 8.57
N ALA A 365 11.96 15.40 8.17
CA ALA A 365 13.11 16.24 7.82
C ALA A 365 14.05 16.41 9.02
N TRP A 366 13.53 16.62 10.24
CA TRP A 366 14.35 16.66 11.47
C TRP A 366 15.08 15.36 11.72
N ASN A 367 14.41 14.21 11.60
CA ASN A 367 15.03 12.89 11.77
C ASN A 367 16.12 12.63 10.71
N ASN A 368 15.83 12.93 9.44
CA ASN A 368 16.76 12.75 8.33
C ASN A 368 18.01 13.66 8.49
N ARG A 369 17.82 14.90 8.94
CA ARG A 369 18.89 15.83 9.28
C ARG A 369 19.78 15.27 10.40
N GLY A 370 19.16 14.74 11.45
CA GLY A 370 19.87 14.08 12.55
C GLY A 370 20.74 12.93 12.07
N TYR A 371 20.19 12.11 11.17
CA TYR A 371 20.94 10.97 10.61
C TYR A 371 22.15 11.43 9.76
N ALA A 372 21.99 12.45 8.92
CA ALA A 372 23.09 12.99 8.13
C ALA A 372 24.19 13.61 9.03
N LEU A 373 23.81 14.33 10.11
CA LEU A 373 24.74 14.85 11.10
C LEU A 373 25.51 13.72 11.83
N GLN A 374 24.82 12.64 12.16
CA GLN A 374 25.41 11.46 12.79
C GLN A 374 26.45 10.78 11.89
N ASN A 375 26.19 10.72 10.57
CA ASN A 375 27.14 10.20 9.59
C ASN A 375 28.44 11.04 9.54
N LEU A 376 28.31 12.35 9.69
CA LEU A 376 29.44 13.28 9.77
C LEU A 376 30.12 13.32 11.16
N GLY A 377 29.67 12.53 12.14
CA GLY A 377 30.22 12.53 13.50
C GLY A 377 29.80 13.76 14.32
N ARG A 378 28.84 14.58 13.86
CA ARG A 378 28.31 15.75 14.58
C ARG A 378 27.21 15.33 15.55
N ASP A 379 27.55 14.39 16.45
CA ASP A 379 26.56 13.68 17.27
C ASP A 379 25.76 14.61 18.21
N SER A 380 26.33 15.69 18.73
CA SER A 380 25.60 16.66 19.56
C SER A 380 24.47 17.38 18.78
N GLU A 381 24.74 17.75 17.55
CA GLU A 381 23.75 18.40 16.68
C GLU A 381 22.72 17.39 16.15
N ALA A 382 23.14 16.13 15.94
CA ALA A 382 22.24 15.04 15.61
C ALA A 382 21.19 14.83 16.71
N ILE A 383 21.64 14.79 17.99
CA ILE A 383 20.75 14.67 19.16
C ILE A 383 19.73 15.82 19.17
N ALA A 384 20.18 17.08 18.97
CA ALA A 384 19.28 18.22 18.93
C ALA A 384 18.23 18.11 17.82
N SER A 385 18.59 17.55 16.65
CA SER A 385 17.66 17.30 15.55
C SER A 385 16.66 16.21 15.89
N TYR A 386 17.09 15.10 16.47
CA TYR A 386 16.21 14.03 16.96
C TYR A 386 15.26 14.53 18.06
N ASP A 387 15.74 15.38 18.99
CA ASP A 387 14.90 15.98 20.02
C ASP A 387 13.77 16.81 19.42
N LYS A 388 14.05 17.58 18.36
CA LYS A 388 13.01 18.32 17.61
C LYS A 388 11.99 17.38 16.95
N ALA A 389 12.47 16.33 16.26
CA ALA A 389 11.59 15.32 15.66
C ALA A 389 10.67 14.68 16.72
N LEU A 390 11.22 14.34 17.89
CA LEU A 390 10.51 13.68 18.99
C LEU A 390 9.55 14.58 19.76
N VAL A 391 9.74 15.90 19.75
CA VAL A 391 8.76 16.86 20.26
C VAL A 391 7.51 16.88 19.37
N ILE A 392 7.71 16.77 18.05
CA ILE A 392 6.62 16.78 17.07
C ILE A 392 5.92 15.41 17.04
N LYS A 393 6.70 14.33 16.97
CA LYS A 393 6.22 12.94 16.90
C LYS A 393 6.90 12.07 17.95
N PRO A 394 6.33 11.97 19.17
CA PRO A 394 6.94 11.23 20.28
C PRO A 394 7.03 9.72 20.08
N ASP A 395 6.25 9.16 19.18
CA ASP A 395 6.18 7.73 18.85
C ASP A 395 7.11 7.30 17.69
N LEU A 396 8.07 8.16 17.30
CA LEU A 396 9.04 7.86 16.25
C LEU A 396 10.18 7.01 16.83
N HIS A 397 10.05 5.68 16.76
CA HIS A 397 11.04 4.75 17.34
C HIS A 397 12.43 4.89 16.71
N GLU A 398 12.52 5.21 15.41
CA GLU A 398 13.80 5.43 14.72
C GLU A 398 14.58 6.62 15.31
N ALA A 399 13.88 7.73 15.59
CA ALA A 399 14.52 8.90 16.18
C ALA A 399 15.03 8.61 17.59
N TRP A 400 14.26 7.91 18.42
CA TRP A 400 14.70 7.45 19.74
C TRP A 400 15.91 6.54 19.64
N TYR A 401 15.91 5.58 18.74
CA TYR A 401 17.02 4.66 18.52
C TYR A 401 18.29 5.38 18.07
N ASN A 402 18.20 6.24 17.05
CA ASN A 402 19.33 6.98 16.50
C ASN A 402 19.88 8.00 17.51
N ARG A 403 19.01 8.65 18.30
CA ARG A 403 19.39 9.50 19.41
C ARG A 403 20.23 8.72 20.42
N GLY A 404 19.80 7.51 20.77
CA GLY A 404 20.56 6.62 21.66
C GLY A 404 21.94 6.27 21.12
N ILE A 405 22.08 6.03 19.82
CA ILE A 405 23.38 5.78 19.18
C ILE A 405 24.30 6.99 19.32
N SER A 406 23.82 8.20 19.02
CA SER A 406 24.62 9.43 19.13
C SER A 406 25.02 9.72 20.58
N LEU A 407 24.11 9.54 21.54
CA LEU A 407 24.40 9.68 22.97
C LEU A 407 25.48 8.70 23.41
N ARG A 408 25.43 7.45 23.01
CA ARG A 408 26.42 6.43 23.31
C ARG A 408 27.79 6.78 22.71
N LYS A 409 27.85 7.28 21.47
CA LYS A 409 29.10 7.74 20.85
C LYS A 409 29.76 8.87 21.66
N LEU A 410 28.96 9.71 22.31
CA LEU A 410 29.42 10.78 23.19
C LEU A 410 29.72 10.31 24.64
N GLY A 411 29.62 9.00 24.92
CA GLY A 411 29.83 8.45 26.27
C GLY A 411 28.69 8.71 27.25
N ARG A 412 27.52 9.21 26.79
CA ARG A 412 26.33 9.50 27.61
C ARG A 412 25.48 8.24 27.72
N ASP A 413 26.08 7.13 28.20
CA ASP A 413 25.44 5.79 28.17
C ASP A 413 24.10 5.73 28.94
N SER A 414 23.96 6.45 30.07
CA SER A 414 22.71 6.47 30.85
C SER A 414 21.55 7.07 30.05
N GLU A 415 21.80 8.14 29.32
CA GLU A 415 20.80 8.79 28.47
C GLU A 415 20.52 7.98 27.19
N ALA A 416 21.55 7.29 26.68
CA ALA A 416 21.39 6.36 25.57
C ALA A 416 20.44 5.22 25.94
N ILE A 417 20.60 4.63 27.14
CA ILE A 417 19.70 3.58 27.64
C ILE A 417 18.27 4.10 27.71
N ALA A 418 18.04 5.30 28.28
CA ALA A 418 16.71 5.88 28.34
C ALA A 418 16.08 6.08 26.94
N SER A 419 16.88 6.44 25.94
CA SER A 419 16.44 6.57 24.55
C SER A 419 16.09 5.22 23.93
N TYR A 420 16.92 4.19 24.14
CA TYR A 420 16.62 2.83 23.70
C TYR A 420 15.36 2.27 24.38
N ASP A 421 15.16 2.55 25.67
CA ASP A 421 13.97 2.14 26.40
C ASP A 421 12.69 2.74 25.75
N LYS A 422 12.73 4.01 25.38
CA LYS A 422 11.62 4.65 24.65
C LYS A 422 11.38 4.01 23.28
N ALA A 423 12.43 3.75 22.52
CA ALA A 423 12.31 3.06 21.23
C ALA A 423 11.69 1.66 21.40
N LEU A 424 12.09 0.92 22.45
CA LEU A 424 11.62 -0.44 22.73
C LEU A 424 10.21 -0.52 23.29
N VAL A 425 9.71 0.54 23.93
CA VAL A 425 8.28 0.66 24.31
C VAL A 425 7.41 0.75 23.06
N ILE A 426 7.86 1.48 22.04
CA ILE A 426 7.13 1.67 20.79
C ILE A 426 7.27 0.43 19.89
N LYS A 427 8.49 -0.08 19.75
CA LYS A 427 8.83 -1.24 18.91
C LYS A 427 9.63 -2.29 19.70
N PRO A 428 8.95 -3.21 20.39
CA PRO A 428 9.61 -4.21 21.26
C PRO A 428 10.47 -5.24 20.54
N ASP A 429 10.26 -5.44 19.24
CA ASP A 429 10.98 -6.39 18.38
C ASP A 429 12.24 -5.81 17.71
N LEU A 430 12.68 -4.62 18.11
CA LEU A 430 13.87 -3.97 17.58
C LEU A 430 15.14 -4.56 18.22
N HIS A 431 15.64 -5.68 17.68
CA HIS A 431 16.82 -6.37 18.20
C HIS A 431 18.06 -5.49 18.31
N GLN A 432 18.24 -4.52 17.39
CA GLN A 432 19.34 -3.57 17.41
C GLN A 432 19.30 -2.66 18.66
N ALA A 433 18.11 -2.22 19.06
CA ALA A 433 17.96 -1.40 20.27
C ALA A 433 18.23 -2.20 21.53
N TRP A 434 17.77 -3.44 21.63
CA TRP A 434 18.11 -4.35 22.72
C TRP A 434 19.63 -4.59 22.81
N TYR A 435 20.28 -4.85 21.67
CA TYR A 435 21.73 -5.04 21.62
C TYR A 435 22.48 -3.79 22.09
N ASN A 436 22.16 -2.60 21.53
CA ASN A 436 22.84 -1.36 21.88
C ASN A 436 22.57 -0.92 23.33
N ARG A 437 21.37 -1.20 23.85
CA ARG A 437 21.03 -1.03 25.27
C ARG A 437 21.93 -1.90 26.15
N GLY A 438 22.09 -3.18 25.79
CA GLY A 438 22.99 -4.10 26.48
C GLY A 438 24.44 -3.60 26.48
N TYR A 439 24.91 -3.08 25.36
CA TYR A 439 26.25 -2.53 25.23
C TYR A 439 26.47 -1.29 26.12
N ALA A 440 25.50 -0.35 26.13
CA ALA A 440 25.55 0.82 27.00
C ALA A 440 25.51 0.44 28.49
N LEU A 441 24.70 -0.52 28.88
CA LEU A 441 24.65 -1.07 30.24
C LEU A 441 25.98 -1.71 30.65
N GLN A 442 26.61 -2.43 29.73
CA GLN A 442 27.93 -3.05 29.96
C GLN A 442 29.03 -2.00 30.16
N ASN A 443 29.02 -0.90 29.39
CA ASN A 443 29.93 0.22 29.59
C ASN A 443 29.81 0.83 31.00
N LEU A 444 28.57 0.85 31.54
CA LEU A 444 28.31 1.32 32.92
C LEU A 444 28.58 0.26 34.00
N GLY A 445 29.08 -0.92 33.64
CA GLY A 445 29.31 -2.03 34.57
C GLY A 445 28.03 -2.77 35.03
N ARG A 446 26.85 -2.43 34.49
CA ARG A 446 25.56 -3.04 34.83
C ARG A 446 25.39 -4.38 34.10
N ASN A 447 26.34 -5.30 34.31
CA ASN A 447 26.46 -6.52 33.52
C ASN A 447 25.23 -7.44 33.58
N SER A 448 24.54 -7.53 34.74
CA SER A 448 23.33 -8.36 34.84
C SER A 448 22.19 -7.86 33.93
N GLU A 449 22.00 -6.55 33.84
CA GLU A 449 20.99 -5.93 32.99
C GLU A 449 21.41 -5.96 31.51
N ALA A 450 22.72 -5.88 31.26
CA ALA A 450 23.28 -6.06 29.92
C ALA A 450 22.95 -7.46 29.37
N ILE A 451 23.16 -8.51 30.18
CA ILE A 451 22.81 -9.90 29.82
C ILE A 451 21.31 -10.01 29.46
N ALA A 452 20.45 -9.47 30.32
CA ALA A 452 19.00 -9.50 30.05
C ALA A 452 18.62 -8.81 28.71
N SER A 453 19.32 -7.71 28.37
CA SER A 453 19.13 -7.00 27.09
C SER A 453 19.63 -7.84 25.90
N TYR A 454 20.82 -8.46 26.02
CA TYR A 454 21.33 -9.37 24.98
C TYR A 454 20.42 -10.59 24.81
N ASP A 455 19.89 -11.15 25.89
CA ASP A 455 18.93 -12.27 25.83
C ASP A 455 17.69 -11.89 25.03
N LYS A 456 17.14 -10.69 25.24
CA LYS A 456 16.01 -10.17 24.43
C LYS A 456 16.37 -10.00 22.95
N ALA A 457 17.56 -9.44 22.66
CA ALA A 457 18.04 -9.32 21.27
C ALA A 457 18.17 -10.70 20.59
N LEU A 458 18.68 -11.70 21.33
CA LEU A 458 18.92 -13.06 20.84
C LEU A 458 17.65 -13.90 20.68
N VAL A 459 16.58 -13.60 21.44
CA VAL A 459 15.25 -14.18 21.22
C VAL A 459 14.68 -13.74 19.87
N ILE A 460 14.89 -12.46 19.50
CA ILE A 460 14.39 -11.89 18.25
C ILE A 460 15.30 -12.32 17.07
N LYS A 461 16.64 -12.24 17.27
CA LYS A 461 17.63 -12.58 16.26
C LYS A 461 18.70 -13.51 16.83
N PRO A 462 18.50 -14.84 16.77
CA PRO A 462 19.37 -15.85 17.36
C PRO A 462 20.77 -15.94 16.73
N ASP A 463 20.93 -15.48 15.49
CA ASP A 463 22.17 -15.51 14.70
C ASP A 463 23.06 -14.26 14.88
N LEU A 464 22.78 -13.41 15.87
CA LEU A 464 23.55 -12.22 16.17
C LEU A 464 24.81 -12.58 16.98
N HIS A 465 25.92 -12.93 16.29
CA HIS A 465 27.17 -13.38 16.94
C HIS A 465 27.72 -12.34 17.93
N GLN A 466 27.61 -11.03 17.62
CA GLN A 466 28.06 -9.97 18.51
C GLN A 466 27.31 -9.96 19.85
N ALA A 467 26.01 -10.26 19.83
CA ALA A 467 25.23 -10.32 21.07
C ALA A 467 25.62 -11.54 21.92
N TRP A 468 25.86 -12.69 21.31
CA TRP A 468 26.42 -13.86 22.00
C TRP A 468 27.79 -13.58 22.60
N TYR A 469 28.68 -12.94 21.83
CA TYR A 469 29.99 -12.55 22.30
C TYR A 469 29.93 -11.60 23.52
N ASN A 470 29.16 -10.48 23.40
CA ASN A 470 29.04 -9.49 24.46
C ASN A 470 28.31 -10.04 25.69
N ARG A 471 27.33 -10.93 25.52
CA ARG A 471 26.72 -11.68 26.61
C ARG A 471 27.73 -12.51 27.36
N GLY A 472 28.61 -13.24 26.64
CA GLY A 472 29.70 -14.01 27.21
C GLY A 472 30.66 -13.12 28.00
N TYR A 473 31.00 -11.96 27.46
CA TYR A 473 31.89 -11.00 28.14
C TYR A 473 31.25 -10.44 29.43
N ALA A 474 29.97 -10.08 29.39
CA ALA A 474 29.27 -9.61 30.59
C ALA A 474 29.14 -10.71 31.67
N LEU A 475 28.89 -11.96 31.28
CA LEU A 475 28.87 -13.12 32.17
C LEU A 475 30.25 -13.36 32.80
N GLN A 476 31.30 -13.23 32.04
CA GLN A 476 32.68 -13.38 32.51
C GLN A 476 33.06 -12.29 33.54
N ASN A 477 32.60 -11.05 33.33
CA ASN A 477 32.76 -9.96 34.29
C ASN A 477 32.03 -10.21 35.62
N LEU A 478 30.94 -11.00 35.59
CA LEU A 478 30.23 -11.45 36.79
C LEU A 478 30.81 -12.75 37.39
N GLY A 479 31.90 -13.30 36.85
CA GLY A 479 32.48 -14.56 37.29
C GLY A 479 31.72 -15.82 36.86
N ARG A 480 30.65 -15.70 36.07
CA ARG A 480 29.81 -16.80 35.55
C ARG A 480 30.49 -17.47 34.36
N ASN A 481 31.72 -17.97 34.58
CA ASN A 481 32.58 -18.42 33.49
C ASN A 481 32.04 -19.59 32.68
N SER A 482 31.28 -20.53 33.28
CA SER A 482 30.67 -21.65 32.53
C SER A 482 29.64 -21.17 31.53
N GLU A 483 28.82 -20.22 31.90
CA GLU A 483 27.79 -19.63 31.01
C GLU A 483 28.43 -18.70 29.97
N ALA A 484 29.54 -18.04 30.33
CA ALA A 484 30.31 -17.26 29.38
C ALA A 484 30.84 -18.14 28.24
N ILE A 485 31.41 -19.30 28.57
CA ILE A 485 31.92 -20.27 27.59
C ILE A 485 30.79 -20.71 26.64
N ALA A 486 29.63 -21.06 27.19
CA ALA A 486 28.48 -21.46 26.37
C ALA A 486 28.04 -20.33 25.40
N SER A 487 28.11 -19.07 25.83
CA SER A 487 27.83 -17.91 25.00
C SER A 487 28.86 -17.70 23.89
N TYR A 488 30.17 -17.83 24.23
CA TYR A 488 31.24 -17.79 23.22
C TYR A 488 31.15 -18.95 22.24
N ASP A 489 30.79 -20.16 22.69
CA ASP A 489 30.55 -21.30 21.80
C ASP A 489 29.46 -21.02 20.77
N LYS A 490 28.38 -20.36 21.19
CA LYS A 490 27.31 -19.92 20.27
C LYS A 490 27.78 -18.84 19.28
N ALA A 491 28.57 -17.86 19.77
CA ALA A 491 29.16 -16.83 18.88
C ALA A 491 30.08 -17.47 17.83
N LEU A 492 30.92 -18.41 18.24
CA LEU A 492 31.87 -19.14 17.39
C LEU A 492 31.21 -20.12 16.43
N ALA A 493 30.06 -20.67 16.80
CA ALA A 493 29.27 -21.50 15.90
C ALA A 493 28.71 -20.69 14.71
N ILE A 494 28.41 -19.39 14.94
CA ILE A 494 27.92 -18.47 13.90
C ILE A 494 29.10 -17.86 13.12
N LYS A 495 30.17 -17.43 13.85
CA LYS A 495 31.37 -16.81 13.29
C LYS A 495 32.60 -17.51 13.79
N PRO A 496 33.07 -18.59 13.11
CA PRO A 496 34.22 -19.40 13.55
C PRO A 496 35.56 -18.68 13.52
N ASP A 497 35.68 -17.59 12.77
CA ASP A 497 36.88 -16.76 12.61
C ASP A 497 36.94 -15.55 13.58
N ASP A 498 36.09 -15.53 14.60
CA ASP A 498 36.10 -14.50 15.64
C ASP A 498 37.23 -14.78 16.65
N HIS A 499 38.39 -14.19 16.40
CA HIS A 499 39.59 -14.36 17.26
C HIS A 499 39.38 -13.84 18.68
N GLU A 500 38.61 -12.78 18.89
CA GLU A 500 38.30 -12.24 20.22
C GLU A 500 37.44 -13.21 21.03
N ALA A 501 36.44 -13.84 20.40
CA ALA A 501 35.63 -14.86 21.05
C ALA A 501 36.44 -16.09 21.45
N TRP A 502 37.41 -16.53 20.62
CA TRP A 502 38.31 -17.61 20.96
C TRP A 502 39.21 -17.26 22.16
N TYR A 503 39.75 -16.04 22.22
CA TYR A 503 40.57 -15.59 23.34
C TYR A 503 39.78 -15.50 24.64
N ASN A 504 38.62 -14.84 24.62
CA ASN A 504 37.82 -14.66 25.82
C ASN A 504 37.26 -16.00 26.34
N ARG A 505 36.91 -16.92 25.43
CA ARG A 505 36.59 -18.30 25.79
C ARG A 505 37.75 -19.00 26.48
N GLY A 506 38.94 -18.84 25.92
CA GLY A 506 40.18 -19.37 26.52
C GLY A 506 40.40 -18.82 27.93
N GLY A 507 40.24 -17.52 28.11
CA GLY A 507 40.34 -16.88 29.42
C GLY A 507 39.33 -17.39 30.45
N ALA A 508 38.08 -17.61 30.03
CA ALA A 508 37.02 -18.17 30.87
C ALA A 508 37.31 -19.62 31.27
N LEU A 509 37.82 -20.46 30.36
CA LEU A 509 38.27 -21.83 30.62
C LEU A 509 39.42 -21.88 31.63
N ILE A 510 40.40 -21.03 31.50
CA ILE A 510 41.54 -20.92 32.43
C ILE A 510 41.04 -20.56 33.85
N ARG A 511 40.10 -19.62 33.99
CA ARG A 511 39.52 -19.24 35.28
C ARG A 511 38.76 -20.39 35.95
N LEU A 512 38.27 -21.36 35.19
CA LEU A 512 37.63 -22.59 35.69
C LEU A 512 38.64 -23.73 35.95
N GLY A 513 39.94 -23.49 35.78
CA GLY A 513 40.98 -24.52 35.95
C GLY A 513 41.13 -25.46 34.76
N ARG A 514 40.40 -25.24 33.65
CA ARG A 514 40.47 -26.05 32.43
C ARG A 514 41.61 -25.58 31.50
N TRP A 515 42.85 -25.62 32.06
CA TRP A 515 44.04 -25.01 31.44
C TRP A 515 44.32 -25.49 30.02
N LYS A 516 44.27 -26.81 29.78
CA LYS A 516 44.56 -27.39 28.46
C LYS A 516 43.63 -26.87 27.39
N GLU A 517 42.34 -26.85 27.69
CA GLU A 517 41.29 -26.38 26.75
C GLU A 517 41.38 -24.86 26.58
N GLY A 518 41.71 -24.13 27.66
CA GLY A 518 41.87 -22.69 27.60
C GLY A 518 43.03 -22.28 26.68
N ILE A 519 44.16 -22.95 26.80
CA ILE A 519 45.34 -22.72 25.94
C ILE A 519 44.98 -23.07 24.48
N ALA A 520 44.37 -24.21 24.25
CA ALA A 520 43.95 -24.61 22.89
C ALA A 520 43.00 -23.59 22.23
N SER A 521 42.06 -23.06 23.03
CA SER A 521 41.13 -22.01 22.54
C SER A 521 41.90 -20.70 22.21
N SER A 522 42.78 -20.25 23.07
CA SER A 522 43.59 -19.05 22.84
C SER A 522 44.54 -19.20 21.65
N ASN A 523 45.16 -20.37 21.46
CA ASN A 523 45.99 -20.65 20.29
C ASN A 523 45.22 -20.56 18.99
N LYS A 524 43.97 -21.06 18.97
CA LYS A 524 43.13 -20.94 17.80
C LYS A 524 42.80 -19.46 17.45
N GLY A 525 42.60 -18.62 18.47
CA GLY A 525 42.48 -17.16 18.27
C GLY A 525 43.77 -16.54 17.72
N ALA A 526 44.95 -17.01 18.20
CA ALA A 526 46.26 -16.56 17.71
C ALA A 526 46.53 -16.96 16.25
N GLU A 527 46.12 -18.14 15.85
CA GLU A 527 46.22 -18.61 14.45
C GLU A 527 45.39 -17.71 13.50
N ILE A 528 44.21 -17.25 13.95
CA ILE A 528 43.33 -16.37 13.16
C ILE A 528 43.91 -14.95 13.10
N ASN A 529 44.40 -14.41 14.24
CA ASN A 529 44.96 -13.06 14.30
C ASN A 529 46.25 -13.03 15.13
N PRO A 530 47.43 -13.31 14.52
CA PRO A 530 48.73 -13.33 15.22
C PRO A 530 49.14 -11.97 15.80
N LYS A 531 48.81 -10.87 15.14
CA LYS A 531 49.13 -9.50 15.62
C LYS A 531 48.40 -9.16 16.91
N PHE A 532 47.12 -9.57 17.00
CA PHE A 532 46.34 -9.39 18.23
C PHE A 532 46.96 -10.20 19.39
N ALA A 533 47.36 -11.43 19.11
CA ALA A 533 48.07 -12.29 20.09
C ALA A 533 49.32 -11.64 20.65
N GLU A 534 50.18 -11.09 19.78
CA GLU A 534 51.39 -10.38 20.16
C GLU A 534 51.09 -9.14 21.02
N THR A 535 50.08 -8.35 20.65
CA THR A 535 49.68 -7.17 21.41
C THR A 535 49.16 -7.52 22.80
N LEU A 536 48.33 -8.55 22.91
CA LEU A 536 47.79 -9.03 24.18
C LEU A 536 48.88 -9.57 25.09
N MET A 537 49.85 -10.32 24.53
CA MET A 537 51.01 -10.81 25.26
C MET A 537 51.89 -9.67 25.79
N LYS A 538 52.11 -8.62 24.99
CA LYS A 538 52.86 -7.42 25.45
C LYS A 538 52.13 -6.72 26.60
N GLN A 539 50.81 -6.58 26.54
CA GLN A 539 50.01 -5.97 27.61
C GLN A 539 50.00 -6.81 28.90
N LEU A 540 49.85 -8.14 28.77
CA LEU A 540 49.92 -9.06 29.90
C LEU A 540 51.32 -9.01 30.56
N LEU A 541 52.39 -8.98 29.76
CA LEU A 541 53.75 -8.88 30.22
C LEU A 541 53.98 -7.56 30.98
N ALA A 542 53.52 -6.44 30.44
CA ALA A 542 53.60 -5.13 31.08
C ALA A 542 52.85 -5.09 32.43
N SER A 543 51.63 -5.66 32.47
CA SER A 543 50.83 -5.75 33.70
C SER A 543 51.47 -6.66 34.77
N MET A 544 52.09 -7.77 34.33
CA MET A 544 52.83 -8.68 35.25
C MET A 544 54.12 -8.06 35.78
N LEU A 545 54.87 -7.33 34.94
CA LEU A 545 56.02 -6.56 35.32
C LEU A 545 55.71 -5.54 36.42
N GLN A 546 54.56 -4.84 36.27
CA GLN A 546 54.11 -3.84 37.22
C GLN A 546 53.67 -4.42 38.58
N LYS A 547 53.17 -5.67 38.62
CA LYS A 547 52.64 -6.31 39.84
C LYS A 547 53.60 -7.21 40.55
N LEU A 548 54.56 -7.87 39.89
CA LEU A 548 55.37 -8.99 40.46
C LEU A 548 56.86 -8.74 40.54
N GLY A 549 57.38 -7.71 39.88
CA GLY A 549 58.83 -7.47 39.79
C GLY A 549 59.60 -8.56 38.99
N TRP A 550 60.80 -8.20 38.47
CA TRP A 550 61.55 -9.03 37.50
C TRP A 550 61.87 -10.46 37.99
N ASN A 551 62.13 -10.66 39.28
CA ASN A 551 62.65 -11.95 39.83
C ASN A 551 61.57 -13.06 39.91
N LYS A 552 60.29 -12.73 39.95
CA LYS A 552 59.21 -13.72 39.91
C LYS A 552 58.70 -14.01 38.48
N LEU A 553 58.93 -13.11 37.58
CA LEU A 553 58.49 -13.24 36.14
C LEU A 553 59.30 -14.32 35.42
N THR A 554 60.59 -14.47 35.67
CA THR A 554 61.42 -15.50 35.05
C THR A 554 60.96 -16.91 35.40
N GLN A 555 60.47 -17.14 36.63
CA GLN A 555 59.91 -18.44 37.04
C GLN A 555 58.53 -18.74 36.38
N VAL A 556 57.66 -17.74 36.28
CA VAL A 556 56.37 -17.89 35.63
C VAL A 556 56.49 -18.03 34.09
N TRP A 557 57.47 -17.30 33.49
CA TRP A 557 57.76 -17.34 32.06
C TRP A 557 58.34 -18.68 31.59
N THR A 558 59.31 -19.22 32.35
CA THR A 558 59.90 -20.57 32.11
C THR A 558 58.84 -21.67 32.29
N GLY A 559 57.85 -21.47 33.19
CA GLY A 559 56.74 -22.39 33.36
C GLY A 559 55.74 -22.31 32.20
N LEU A 560 55.41 -21.11 31.71
CA LEU A 560 54.54 -20.86 30.58
C LEU A 560 55.15 -21.33 29.25
N LEU A 561 56.43 -21.08 28.99
CA LEU A 561 57.13 -21.57 27.79
C LEU A 561 57.17 -23.11 27.72
N LYS A 562 57.39 -23.78 28.91
CA LYS A 562 57.27 -25.24 29.00
C LYS A 562 55.88 -25.77 28.71
N LEU A 563 54.82 -25.03 29.06
CA LEU A 563 53.42 -25.39 28.81
C LEU A 563 53.00 -25.20 27.34
N ILE A 564 53.55 -24.21 26.63
CA ILE A 564 53.25 -23.86 25.24
C ILE A 564 54.05 -24.71 24.25
N GLY A 565 54.98 -25.56 24.72
CA GLY A 565 55.71 -26.46 23.85
C GLY A 565 56.79 -25.81 22.98
N CYS A 566 57.15 -24.54 23.23
CA CYS A 566 58.34 -23.93 22.63
C CYS A 566 59.61 -24.56 23.27
N ARG A 567 60.20 -25.55 22.59
CA ARG A 567 61.55 -25.96 22.80
C ARG A 567 62.49 -24.84 22.32
N ASN A 568 63.50 -24.49 23.14
CA ASN A 568 64.58 -23.60 22.77
C ASN A 568 65.12 -23.87 21.38
#